data_be5db25f24a483a1ad5f12f6e3b65155
#
_entry.id   be5db25f24a483a1ad5f12f6e3b65155
#
_cell.length_a   1.000
_cell.length_b   1.000
_cell.length_c   1.000
_cell.angle_alpha   90.00
_cell.angle_beta   90.00
_cell.angle_gamma   90.00
#
_symmetry.space_group_name_H-M   'P 1'
#
loop_
_entity.id
_entity.type
_entity.pdbx_description
1 polymer ?
#
loop_
_entity_poly.entity_id
_entity_poly.type
_entity_poly.pdbx_seq_one_letter_code
_entity_poly.pdbx_strand_id
1 'polypeptide(L)'
;KNIPICCVSIALIHASDPVLGVIYDFNHDDMYSGSINHKAKLNNNEINVSDISDKSKGTLVTGLPAKTDFSDSAIQKMIGDFQSWKKIRMIGSAAMAAVYVASGKADLYKEYGIYLWDIAAGAAIVKAAGGHISLLNHNDMHQVDAFFSNTYLENEHGR
;
A
#
# COMPACT_ATOMS: atom_id res chain seq x y z
N LYS A 1 -18.47 -6.69 -12.32
CA LYS A 1 -18.57 -7.86 -11.41
C LYS A 1 -19.17 -7.51 -10.05
N ASN A 2 -19.53 -6.27 -9.83
CA ASN A 2 -20.17 -5.77 -8.60
C ASN A 2 -19.42 -6.08 -7.29
N ILE A 3 -18.10 -6.21 -7.35
CA ILE A 3 -17.27 -6.32 -6.14
C ILE A 3 -17.06 -4.90 -5.61
N PRO A 4 -17.47 -4.59 -4.36
CA PRO A 4 -17.43 -3.23 -3.82
C PRO A 4 -16.02 -2.83 -3.34
N ILE A 5 -15.00 -3.10 -4.16
CA ILE A 5 -13.59 -2.76 -3.90
C ILE A 5 -13.12 -1.87 -5.06
N CYS A 6 -13.62 -0.65 -5.07
CA CYS A 6 -13.24 0.38 -6.03
C CYS A 6 -13.34 1.75 -5.37
N CYS A 7 -12.46 2.64 -5.77
CA CYS A 7 -12.33 3.97 -5.18
C CYS A 7 -11.91 4.99 -6.23
N VAL A 8 -12.06 6.26 -5.91
CA VAL A 8 -11.39 7.36 -6.62
C VAL A 8 -10.05 7.61 -5.93
N SER A 9 -8.98 7.73 -6.70
CA SER A 9 -7.62 7.95 -6.18
C SER A 9 -7.01 9.16 -6.89
N ILE A 10 -6.62 10.19 -6.12
CA ILE A 10 -6.06 11.44 -6.63
C ILE A 10 -4.79 11.75 -5.85
N ALA A 11 -3.68 12.02 -6.56
CA ALA A 11 -2.42 12.41 -5.95
C ALA A 11 -1.86 13.68 -6.57
N LEU A 12 -1.13 14.44 -5.75
CA LEU A 12 -0.20 15.45 -6.21
C LEU A 12 1.21 14.92 -6.03
N ILE A 13 1.99 14.95 -7.11
CA ILE A 13 3.41 14.56 -7.12
C ILE A 13 4.24 15.82 -7.37
N HIS A 14 5.26 16.04 -6.55
CA HIS A 14 6.25 17.11 -6.73
C HIS A 14 7.65 16.50 -6.72
N ALA A 15 8.43 16.78 -7.78
CA ALA A 15 9.79 16.25 -7.94
C ALA A 15 9.89 14.72 -7.68
N SER A 16 8.96 13.96 -8.27
CA SER A 16 8.82 12.49 -8.13
C SER A 16 8.37 12.00 -6.74
N ASP A 17 8.09 12.87 -5.79
CA ASP A 17 7.61 12.49 -4.46
C ASP A 17 6.10 12.75 -4.33
N PRO A 18 5.27 11.76 -3.95
CA PRO A 18 3.88 11.97 -3.62
C PRO A 18 3.73 12.85 -2.37
N VAL A 19 3.19 14.07 -2.56
CA VAL A 19 3.10 15.10 -1.51
C VAL A 19 1.69 15.29 -0.94
N LEU A 20 0.66 14.86 -1.67
CA LEU A 20 -0.72 14.84 -1.22
C LEU A 20 -1.45 13.67 -1.85
N GLY A 21 -2.33 13.04 -1.08
CA GLY A 21 -3.19 11.97 -1.56
C GLY A 21 -4.60 12.10 -1.00
N VAL A 22 -5.57 11.77 -1.84
CA VAL A 22 -6.98 11.58 -1.47
C VAL A 22 -7.46 10.29 -2.12
N ILE A 23 -8.05 9.41 -1.32
CA ILE A 23 -8.71 8.18 -1.78
C ILE A 23 -10.13 8.16 -1.19
N TYR A 24 -11.13 8.07 -2.07
CA TYR A 24 -12.52 8.02 -1.67
C TYR A 24 -13.14 6.67 -2.04
N ASP A 25 -13.44 5.88 -1.01
CA ASP A 25 -14.23 4.67 -1.11
C ASP A 25 -15.72 5.03 -1.06
N PHE A 26 -16.32 5.17 -2.23
CA PHE A 26 -17.73 5.57 -2.34
C PHE A 26 -18.71 4.46 -1.99
N ASN A 27 -18.27 3.24 -1.75
CA ASN A 27 -19.14 2.17 -1.26
C ASN A 27 -19.41 2.28 0.25
N HIS A 28 -18.45 2.85 0.99
CA HIS A 28 -18.53 3.01 2.44
C HIS A 28 -18.65 4.48 2.87
N ASP A 29 -18.64 5.43 1.93
CA ASP A 29 -18.57 6.88 2.18
C ASP A 29 -17.34 7.26 3.02
N ASP A 30 -16.21 6.59 2.75
CA ASP A 30 -14.95 6.76 3.46
C ASP A 30 -13.95 7.56 2.60
N MET A 31 -13.58 8.76 3.07
CA MET A 31 -12.57 9.60 2.45
C MET A 31 -11.27 9.59 3.25
N TYR A 32 -10.24 8.99 2.68
CA TYR A 32 -8.88 9.01 3.20
C TYR A 32 -8.11 10.17 2.58
N SER A 33 -7.39 10.93 3.39
CA SER A 33 -6.56 12.03 2.91
C SER A 33 -5.29 12.18 3.75
N GLY A 34 -4.22 12.70 3.15
CA GLY A 34 -2.97 12.99 3.85
C GLY A 34 -2.01 13.78 2.97
N SER A 35 -1.11 14.53 3.58
CA SER A 35 -0.10 15.29 2.88
C SER A 35 1.15 15.48 3.72
N ILE A 36 2.22 16.01 3.11
CA ILE A 36 3.48 16.34 3.81
C ILE A 36 3.29 17.36 4.95
N ASN A 37 2.21 18.15 4.92
CA ASN A 37 1.94 19.21 5.91
C ASN A 37 0.77 18.86 6.85
N HIS A 38 0.05 17.76 6.61
CA HIS A 38 -1.13 17.39 7.38
C HIS A 38 -1.14 15.90 7.63
N LYS A 39 -1.49 15.53 8.86
CA LYS A 39 -1.67 14.13 9.24
C LYS A 39 -2.73 13.44 8.39
N ALA A 40 -2.58 12.13 8.27
CA ALA A 40 -3.57 11.32 7.59
C ALA A 40 -4.91 11.30 8.33
N LYS A 41 -6.00 11.32 7.56
CA LYS A 41 -7.37 11.28 8.09
C LYS A 41 -8.21 10.28 7.31
N LEU A 42 -9.12 9.63 8.03
CA LEU A 42 -10.31 8.98 7.51
C LEU A 42 -11.51 9.87 7.87
N ASN A 43 -12.16 10.44 6.87
CA ASN A 43 -13.14 11.49 7.03
C ASN A 43 -12.51 12.65 7.84
N ASN A 44 -13.01 12.93 9.05
CA ASN A 44 -12.48 13.99 9.91
C ASN A 44 -11.56 13.46 11.04
N ASN A 45 -11.36 12.15 11.16
CA ASN A 45 -10.62 11.54 12.25
C ASN A 45 -9.17 11.23 11.81
N GLU A 46 -8.19 11.58 12.64
CA GLU A 46 -6.79 11.20 12.40
C GLU A 46 -6.65 9.67 12.43
N ILE A 47 -5.84 9.17 11.50
CA ILE A 47 -5.47 7.75 11.42
C ILE A 47 -3.96 7.61 11.47
N ASN A 48 -3.50 6.46 11.96
CA ASN A 48 -2.09 6.12 12.05
C ASN A 48 -1.89 4.67 11.58
N VAL A 49 -0.67 4.38 11.14
CA VAL A 49 -0.24 3.00 10.90
C VAL A 49 -0.25 2.19 12.19
N SER A 50 -0.21 0.86 12.07
CA SER A 50 -0.17 -0.05 13.21
C SER A 50 1.19 -0.01 13.93
N ASP A 51 1.25 -0.64 15.10
CA ASP A 51 2.44 -0.82 15.93
C ASP A 51 2.99 -2.27 15.91
N ILE A 52 2.51 -3.12 15.02
CA ILE A 52 2.95 -4.51 14.89
C ILE A 52 4.39 -4.56 14.39
N SER A 53 5.28 -5.18 15.18
CA SER A 53 6.71 -5.32 14.88
C SER A 53 7.13 -6.73 14.45
N ASP A 54 6.22 -7.69 14.49
CA ASP A 54 6.48 -9.11 14.19
C ASP A 54 5.50 -9.59 13.11
N LYS A 55 6.04 -10.00 11.95
CA LYS A 55 5.27 -10.55 10.83
C LYS A 55 4.35 -11.69 11.24
N SER A 56 4.79 -12.54 12.17
CA SER A 56 3.98 -13.67 12.67
C SER A 56 2.69 -13.23 13.37
N LYS A 57 2.54 -11.94 13.65
CA LYS A 57 1.33 -11.30 14.18
C LYS A 57 0.66 -10.37 13.18
N GLY A 58 1.36 -10.05 12.09
CA GLY A 58 0.99 -9.03 11.11
C GLY A 58 0.11 -9.54 9.97
N THR A 59 -0.44 -8.57 9.28
CA THR A 59 -1.24 -8.75 8.06
C THR A 59 -0.51 -8.12 6.88
N LEU A 60 -0.15 -8.95 5.89
CA LEU A 60 0.32 -8.52 4.59
C LEU A 60 -0.87 -8.30 3.66
N VAL A 61 -0.94 -7.16 3.01
CA VAL A 61 -1.80 -6.92 1.84
C VAL A 61 -0.94 -6.87 0.59
N THR A 62 -1.39 -7.50 -0.50
CA THR A 62 -0.63 -7.62 -1.74
C THR A 62 -1.56 -7.76 -2.95
N GLY A 63 -0.99 -7.77 -4.13
CA GLY A 63 -1.66 -8.06 -5.39
C GLY A 63 -0.74 -8.86 -6.32
N LEU A 64 -1.33 -9.34 -7.41
CA LEU A 64 -0.62 -10.01 -8.50
C LEU A 64 -0.92 -9.24 -9.79
N PRO A 65 -0.04 -8.32 -10.22
CA PRO A 65 -0.20 -7.60 -11.48
C PRO A 65 -0.30 -8.55 -12.68
N ALA A 66 -0.87 -8.07 -13.79
CA ALA A 66 -1.11 -8.89 -14.98
C ALA A 66 0.15 -9.52 -15.59
N LYS A 67 1.33 -9.00 -15.28
CA LYS A 67 2.63 -9.52 -15.73
C LYS A 67 3.42 -10.22 -14.61
N THR A 68 2.75 -10.71 -13.58
CA THR A 68 3.41 -11.48 -12.51
C THR A 68 4.15 -12.68 -13.09
N ASP A 69 5.40 -12.87 -12.68
CA ASP A 69 6.16 -14.07 -12.99
C ASP A 69 5.62 -15.26 -12.19
N PHE A 70 5.13 -16.27 -12.89
CA PHE A 70 4.60 -17.52 -12.34
C PHE A 70 5.56 -18.69 -12.53
N SER A 71 6.87 -18.46 -12.77
CA SER A 71 7.87 -19.52 -12.75
C SER A 71 7.90 -20.22 -11.39
N ASP A 72 8.30 -21.48 -11.37
CA ASP A 72 8.38 -22.27 -10.13
C ASP A 72 9.24 -21.58 -9.06
N SER A 73 10.35 -20.96 -9.46
CA SER A 73 11.23 -20.22 -8.54
C SER A 73 10.55 -18.97 -7.95
N ALA A 74 9.81 -18.22 -8.76
CA ALA A 74 9.09 -17.04 -8.30
C ALA A 74 7.95 -17.41 -7.36
N ILE A 75 7.21 -18.48 -7.68
CA ILE A 75 6.15 -19.02 -6.82
C ILE A 75 6.71 -19.51 -5.49
N GLN A 76 7.81 -20.27 -5.49
CA GLN A 76 8.43 -20.74 -4.26
C GLN A 76 8.88 -19.58 -3.36
N LYS A 77 9.50 -18.55 -3.94
CA LYS A 77 9.90 -17.35 -3.20
C LYS A 77 8.68 -16.64 -2.60
N MET A 78 7.61 -16.48 -3.36
CA MET A 78 6.37 -15.85 -2.91
C MET A 78 5.73 -16.65 -1.74
N ILE A 79 5.64 -17.97 -1.86
CA ILE A 79 5.08 -18.82 -0.80
C ILE A 79 5.96 -18.76 0.46
N GLY A 80 7.29 -18.79 0.31
CA GLY A 80 8.22 -18.67 1.43
C GLY A 80 8.05 -17.36 2.20
N ASP A 81 7.85 -16.26 1.49
CA ASP A 81 7.55 -14.98 2.12
C ASP A 81 6.17 -14.99 2.82
N PHE A 82 5.16 -15.53 2.17
CA PHE A 82 3.80 -15.62 2.73
C PHE A 82 3.74 -16.42 4.04
N GLN A 83 4.54 -17.48 4.17
CA GLN A 83 4.60 -18.30 5.38
C GLN A 83 5.07 -17.54 6.63
N SER A 84 5.77 -16.43 6.45
CA SER A 84 6.24 -15.59 7.57
C SER A 84 5.14 -14.72 8.19
N TRP A 85 4.00 -14.56 7.53
CA TRP A 85 2.91 -13.67 7.94
C TRP A 85 1.76 -14.42 8.63
N LYS A 86 1.16 -13.78 9.64
CA LYS A 86 -0.06 -14.32 10.28
C LYS A 86 -1.25 -14.36 9.32
N LYS A 87 -1.41 -13.32 8.52
CA LYS A 87 -2.51 -13.17 7.55
C LYS A 87 -2.00 -12.55 6.25
N ILE A 88 -2.57 -13.00 5.15
CA ILE A 88 -2.36 -12.42 3.83
C ILE A 88 -3.71 -12.07 3.24
N ARG A 89 -3.78 -10.93 2.57
CA ARG A 89 -4.97 -10.47 1.86
C ARG A 89 -4.59 -9.97 0.46
N MET A 90 -5.27 -10.47 -0.54
CA MET A 90 -5.26 -9.91 -1.89
C MET A 90 -6.52 -9.08 -2.07
N ILE A 91 -6.36 -7.76 -1.96
CA ILE A 91 -7.52 -6.84 -1.93
C ILE A 91 -8.08 -6.61 -3.34
N GLY A 92 -7.21 -6.64 -4.37
CA GLY A 92 -7.62 -6.36 -5.74
C GLY A 92 -7.77 -4.85 -6.05
N SER A 93 -7.26 -4.00 -5.16
CA SER A 93 -7.13 -2.56 -5.33
C SER A 93 -5.91 -2.08 -4.54
N ALA A 94 -4.90 -1.62 -5.25
CA ALA A 94 -3.67 -1.12 -4.65
C ALA A 94 -3.93 0.12 -3.78
N ALA A 95 -4.79 1.02 -4.24
CA ALA A 95 -5.18 2.20 -3.48
C ALA A 95 -5.85 1.84 -2.14
N MET A 96 -6.78 0.87 -2.15
CA MET A 96 -7.44 0.40 -0.91
C MET A 96 -6.46 -0.36 -0.01
N ALA A 97 -5.55 -1.15 -0.57
CA ALA A 97 -4.50 -1.82 0.20
C ALA A 97 -3.61 -0.80 0.94
N ALA A 98 -3.22 0.29 0.27
CA ALA A 98 -2.43 1.36 0.87
C ALA A 98 -3.14 2.05 2.05
N VAL A 99 -4.44 2.39 1.92
CA VAL A 99 -5.17 3.03 3.02
C VAL A 99 -5.47 2.07 4.17
N TYR A 100 -5.48 0.76 3.95
CA TYR A 100 -5.53 -0.21 5.04
C TYR A 100 -4.24 -0.20 5.85
N VAL A 101 -3.08 -0.02 5.22
CA VAL A 101 -1.82 0.21 5.95
C VAL A 101 -1.87 1.55 6.70
N ALA A 102 -2.28 2.63 6.04
CA ALA A 102 -2.36 3.96 6.65
C ALA A 102 -3.29 4.02 7.87
N SER A 103 -4.33 3.18 7.90
CA SER A 103 -5.32 3.12 8.99
C SER A 103 -5.08 1.99 10.00
N GLY A 104 -3.92 1.32 9.95
CA GLY A 104 -3.56 0.23 10.86
C GLY A 104 -4.38 -1.05 10.70
N LYS A 105 -5.15 -1.19 9.62
CA LYS A 105 -5.93 -2.40 9.29
C LYS A 105 -5.05 -3.49 8.65
N ALA A 106 -3.90 -3.10 8.13
CA ALA A 106 -2.84 -3.96 7.63
C ALA A 106 -1.48 -3.37 8.04
N ASP A 107 -0.44 -4.19 8.00
CA ASP A 107 0.87 -3.82 8.55
C ASP A 107 1.92 -3.59 7.46
N LEU A 108 1.76 -4.25 6.32
CA LEU A 108 2.59 -4.05 5.14
C LEU A 108 1.77 -4.28 3.88
N TYR A 109 1.96 -3.41 2.90
CA TYR A 109 1.56 -3.60 1.51
C TYR A 109 2.81 -3.77 0.65
N LYS A 110 2.80 -4.76 -0.25
CA LYS A 110 3.80 -4.88 -1.30
C LYS A 110 3.18 -5.39 -2.59
N GLU A 111 3.64 -4.81 -3.69
CA GLU A 111 3.28 -5.24 -5.04
C GLU A 111 4.38 -4.84 -6.02
N TYR A 112 4.70 -5.73 -6.96
CA TYR A 112 5.77 -5.54 -7.92
C TYR A 112 5.22 -5.13 -9.28
N GLY A 113 5.83 -4.13 -9.92
CA GLY A 113 5.44 -3.68 -11.25
C GLY A 113 4.05 -3.03 -11.31
N ILE A 114 3.57 -2.47 -10.20
CA ILE A 114 2.32 -1.71 -10.14
C ILE A 114 2.49 -0.33 -10.78
N TYR A 115 1.44 0.24 -11.32
CA TYR A 115 1.50 1.58 -11.88
C TYR A 115 1.48 2.66 -10.81
N LEU A 116 2.29 3.72 -11.03
CA LEU A 116 2.43 4.82 -10.08
C LEU A 116 1.09 5.52 -9.75
N TRP A 117 0.19 5.66 -10.74
CA TRP A 117 -1.12 6.27 -10.52
C TRP A 117 -2.06 5.44 -9.64
N ASP A 118 -1.81 4.12 -9.49
CA ASP A 118 -2.61 3.27 -8.61
C ASP A 118 -2.21 3.42 -7.13
N ILE A 119 -0.97 3.90 -6.87
CA ILE A 119 -0.41 3.90 -5.50
C ILE A 119 0.05 5.26 -4.99
N ALA A 120 0.19 6.27 -5.85
CA ALA A 120 0.77 7.57 -5.45
C ALA A 120 -0.05 8.27 -4.34
N ALA A 121 -1.38 8.23 -4.42
CA ALA A 121 -2.23 8.79 -3.37
C ALA A 121 -2.07 8.04 -2.05
N GLY A 122 -2.06 6.70 -2.12
CA GLY A 122 -1.84 5.84 -0.96
C GLY A 122 -0.47 6.08 -0.31
N ALA A 123 0.57 6.27 -1.12
CA ALA A 123 1.91 6.58 -0.64
C ALA A 123 1.95 7.87 0.19
N ALA A 124 1.32 8.95 -0.31
CA ALA A 124 1.22 10.21 0.44
C ALA A 124 0.44 10.05 1.76
N ILE A 125 -0.66 9.28 1.73
CA ILE A 125 -1.48 9.04 2.92
C ILE A 125 -0.73 8.18 3.95
N VAL A 126 -0.01 7.12 3.52
CA VAL A 126 0.80 6.28 4.42
C VAL A 126 1.91 7.08 5.09
N LYS A 127 2.64 7.93 4.34
CA LYS A 127 3.63 8.86 4.92
C LYS A 127 2.98 9.78 5.97
N ALA A 128 1.84 10.36 5.64
CA ALA A 128 1.10 11.25 6.54
C ALA A 128 0.54 10.53 7.79
N ALA A 129 0.33 9.21 7.72
CA ALA A 129 -0.07 8.35 8.84
C ALA A 129 1.11 7.88 9.71
N GLY A 130 2.33 8.32 9.41
CA GLY A 130 3.55 7.93 10.12
C GLY A 130 4.16 6.61 9.63
N GLY A 131 3.72 6.09 8.48
CA GLY A 131 4.29 4.91 7.86
C GLY A 131 5.49 5.21 6.99
N HIS A 132 6.13 4.14 6.53
CA HIS A 132 7.25 4.16 5.59
C HIS A 132 6.80 3.72 4.20
N ILE A 133 7.35 4.36 3.17
CA ILE A 133 7.14 3.98 1.78
C ILE A 133 8.47 3.76 1.06
N SER A 134 8.48 2.80 0.15
CA SER A 134 9.57 2.60 -0.80
C SER A 134 8.98 2.36 -2.18
N LEU A 135 9.43 3.13 -3.16
CA LEU A 135 9.06 3.01 -4.57
C LEU A 135 10.34 2.76 -5.36
N LEU A 136 10.51 1.54 -5.85
CA LEU A 136 11.74 1.07 -6.49
C LEU A 136 11.48 0.72 -7.95
N ASN A 137 12.56 0.51 -8.70
CA ASN A 137 12.52 -0.03 -10.07
C ASN A 137 11.59 0.73 -11.02
N HIS A 138 11.60 2.09 -10.94
CA HIS A 138 10.86 2.94 -11.87
C HIS A 138 11.27 2.67 -13.30
N ASN A 139 10.30 2.51 -14.19
CA ASN A 139 10.52 2.36 -15.62
C ASN A 139 9.76 3.43 -16.42
N ASP A 140 10.04 3.49 -17.73
CA ASP A 140 9.44 4.49 -18.64
C ASP A 140 7.92 4.34 -18.81
N MET A 141 7.34 3.21 -18.40
CA MET A 141 5.91 2.96 -18.39
C MET A 141 5.24 3.36 -17.06
N HIS A 142 5.96 4.06 -16.18
CA HIS A 142 5.50 4.45 -14.86
C HIS A 142 5.14 3.28 -13.93
N GLN A 143 5.75 2.11 -14.13
CA GLN A 143 5.64 0.99 -13.21
C GLN A 143 6.70 1.10 -12.14
N VAL A 144 6.36 0.63 -10.93
CA VAL A 144 7.22 0.65 -9.75
C VAL A 144 6.99 -0.60 -8.92
N ASP A 145 7.98 -0.97 -8.12
CA ASP A 145 7.78 -1.90 -7.02
C ASP A 145 7.43 -1.08 -5.78
N ALA A 146 6.27 -1.30 -5.23
CA ALA A 146 5.73 -0.53 -4.11
C ALA A 146 5.75 -1.33 -2.81
N PHE A 147 6.27 -0.71 -1.74
CA PHE A 147 6.30 -1.25 -0.38
C PHE A 147 5.87 -0.14 0.60
N PHE A 148 4.79 -0.37 1.31
CA PHE A 148 4.28 0.55 2.33
C PHE A 148 4.12 -0.22 3.63
N SER A 149 4.69 0.30 4.71
CA SER A 149 4.64 -0.38 6.01
C SER A 149 4.43 0.61 7.15
N ASN A 150 4.14 0.05 8.32
CA ASN A 150 4.38 0.77 9.55
C ASN A 150 5.89 0.94 9.78
N THR A 151 6.30 1.74 10.76
CA THR A 151 7.71 2.04 11.03
C THR A 151 8.53 0.84 11.50
N TYR A 152 7.90 -0.17 12.08
CA TYR A 152 8.60 -1.34 12.63
C TYR A 152 8.97 -2.38 11.57
N LEU A 153 8.25 -2.39 10.44
CA LEU A 153 8.44 -3.35 9.35
C LEU A 153 9.12 -2.71 8.12
N GLU A 154 9.73 -1.53 8.26
CA GLU A 154 10.39 -0.81 7.17
C GLU A 154 11.52 -1.62 6.50
N ASN A 155 12.25 -2.45 7.25
CA ASN A 155 13.34 -3.27 6.74
C ASN A 155 12.90 -4.49 5.92
N GLU A 156 11.59 -4.71 5.78
CA GLU A 156 11.01 -5.76 4.96
C GLU A 156 10.86 -5.37 3.49
N HIS A 157 11.36 -4.21 3.13
CA HIS A 157 11.37 -3.70 1.77
C HIS A 157 12.48 -4.39 0.98
N GLY A 158 12.10 -5.32 0.11
CA GLY A 158 13.01 -5.84 -0.92
C GLY A 158 13.96 -6.97 -0.52
N ARG A 159 13.63 -7.79 0.47
CA ARG A 159 14.32 -9.07 0.70
C ARG A 159 13.66 -10.22 -0.04
#